data_61d9b27dcf7746c3ffcb183c44be2071
#
_entry.id   61d9b27dcf7746c3ffcb183c44be2071
#
_cell.length_a   1.000
_cell.length_b   1.000
_cell.length_c   1.000
_cell.angle_alpha   90.00
_cell.angle_beta   90.00
_cell.angle_gamma   90.00
#
_symmetry.space_group_name_H-M   'P 1'
#
loop_
_entity.id
_entity.type
_entity.pdbx_description
1 polymer ?
#
loop_
_entity_poly.entity_id
_entity_poly.type
_entity_poly.pdbx_seq_one_letter_code
_entity_poly.pdbx_strand_id
1 'polypeptide(L)'
;PPIGSTTYYMALAVAEAYGCNSDNTNMIPMTSSEQAEALKDGTIDVAFMAGGIPQATVTDLDYSNDVVYLSIDDAVIEKLDKEYPFWTPVTIEKDTYSKQTEDMNCLTVDTLLACNVELDEEVVYQITKILNENVNELAAIHSSGMEWNEETTEVYLNSSLLTFHDGALKYYMEVLEDRGR
;
A
#
# COMPACT_ATOMS: atom_id res chain seq x y z
N PRO A 1 -0.30 13.96 0.83
CA PRO A 1 0.53 13.21 1.80
C PRO A 1 1.74 14.03 2.27
N PRO A 2 2.36 13.71 3.42
CA PRO A 2 3.55 14.40 3.93
C PRO A 2 4.75 14.28 2.97
N ILE A 3 5.52 15.36 2.83
CA ILE A 3 6.74 15.38 2.01
C ILE A 3 7.71 14.28 2.48
N GLY A 4 8.29 13.55 1.51
CA GLY A 4 9.23 12.47 1.77
C GLY A 4 8.59 11.10 2.03
N SER A 5 7.26 11.01 2.11
CA SER A 5 6.58 9.72 2.14
C SER A 5 6.47 9.12 0.73
N THR A 6 6.44 7.79 0.63
CA THR A 6 6.21 7.09 -0.66
C THR A 6 4.91 7.55 -1.31
N THR A 7 3.85 7.72 -0.51
CA THR A 7 2.55 8.21 -0.99
C THR A 7 2.63 9.62 -1.58
N TYR A 8 3.51 10.49 -1.06
CA TYR A 8 3.72 11.82 -1.63
C TYR A 8 4.29 11.74 -3.04
N TYR A 9 5.32 10.92 -3.25
CA TYR A 9 5.91 10.74 -4.58
C TYR A 9 4.97 10.03 -5.54
N MET A 10 4.19 9.07 -5.06
CA MET A 10 3.15 8.41 -5.87
C MET A 10 2.08 9.43 -6.29
N ALA A 11 1.60 10.28 -5.38
CA ALA A 11 0.64 11.33 -5.69
C ALA A 11 1.17 12.32 -6.74
N LEU A 12 2.46 12.70 -6.65
CA LEU A 12 3.10 13.55 -7.67
C LEU A 12 3.14 12.86 -9.03
N ALA A 13 3.59 11.61 -9.10
CA ALA A 13 3.70 10.87 -10.36
C ALA A 13 2.34 10.65 -11.03
N VAL A 14 1.30 10.32 -10.25
CA VAL A 14 -0.07 10.23 -10.76
C VAL A 14 -0.54 11.59 -11.28
N ALA A 15 -0.36 12.66 -10.50
CA ALA A 15 -0.75 14.01 -10.92
C ALA A 15 -0.03 14.44 -12.21
N GLU A 16 1.29 14.21 -12.32
CA GLU A 16 2.06 14.49 -13.53
C GLU A 16 1.57 13.69 -14.74
N ALA A 17 1.17 12.43 -14.55
CA ALA A 17 0.64 11.60 -15.62
C ALA A 17 -0.67 12.16 -16.21
N TYR A 18 -1.42 12.90 -15.40
CA TYR A 18 -2.62 13.66 -15.85
C TYR A 18 -2.31 15.11 -16.26
N GLY A 19 -1.03 15.48 -16.39
CA GLY A 19 -0.62 16.81 -16.84
C GLY A 19 -0.66 17.89 -15.76
N CYS A 20 -0.80 17.50 -14.49
CA CYS A 20 -0.68 18.43 -13.37
C CYS A 20 0.79 18.82 -13.15
N ASN A 21 1.02 20.11 -12.88
CA ASN A 21 2.34 20.64 -12.62
C ASN A 21 2.24 21.92 -11.76
N SER A 22 3.37 22.53 -11.42
CA SER A 22 3.41 23.75 -10.59
C SER A 22 2.66 24.95 -11.14
N ASP A 23 2.36 24.97 -12.45
CA ASP A 23 1.70 26.12 -13.10
C ASP A 23 0.16 25.99 -13.01
N ASN A 24 -0.36 24.78 -12.86
CA ASN A 24 -1.80 24.50 -12.87
C ASN A 24 -2.33 23.78 -11.63
N THR A 25 -1.46 23.31 -10.75
CA THR A 25 -1.85 22.51 -9.57
C THR A 25 -1.05 22.91 -8.34
N ASN A 26 -1.72 23.13 -7.23
CA ASN A 26 -1.11 23.39 -5.95
C ASN A 26 -1.11 22.13 -5.08
N MET A 27 0.03 21.45 -5.00
CA MET A 27 0.21 20.27 -4.17
C MET A 27 0.51 20.68 -2.72
N ILE A 28 -0.44 20.42 -1.81
CA ILE A 28 -0.34 20.79 -0.40
C ILE A 28 -0.03 19.54 0.43
N PRO A 29 1.14 19.46 1.08
CA PRO A 29 1.48 18.33 1.95
C PRO A 29 0.60 18.31 3.21
N MET A 30 -0.11 17.20 3.43
CA MET A 30 -1.03 17.01 4.55
C MET A 30 -1.06 15.53 4.96
N THR A 31 -1.32 15.25 6.22
CA THR A 31 -1.69 13.91 6.69
C THR A 31 -3.06 13.49 6.16
N SER A 32 -3.41 12.19 6.20
CA SER A 32 -4.73 11.74 5.74
C SER A 32 -5.88 12.42 6.49
N SER A 33 -5.72 12.64 7.79
CA SER A 33 -6.75 13.33 8.59
C SER A 33 -6.90 14.82 8.21
N GLU A 34 -5.79 15.51 7.98
CA GLU A 34 -5.82 16.90 7.51
C GLU A 34 -6.43 17.01 6.10
N GLN A 35 -6.12 16.06 5.20
CA GLN A 35 -6.74 16.00 3.87
C GLN A 35 -8.25 15.79 3.97
N ALA A 36 -8.71 14.90 4.85
CA ALA A 36 -10.14 14.66 5.04
C ALA A 36 -10.87 15.93 5.49
N GLU A 37 -10.33 16.65 6.49
CA GLU A 37 -10.91 17.91 6.95
C GLU A 37 -10.85 19.00 5.86
N ALA A 38 -9.72 19.13 5.17
CA ALA A 38 -9.56 20.12 4.10
C ALA A 38 -10.52 19.86 2.90
N LEU A 39 -10.79 18.58 2.60
CA LEU A 39 -11.77 18.21 1.57
C LEU A 39 -13.20 18.53 2.01
N LYS A 40 -13.56 18.25 3.28
CA LYS A 40 -14.86 18.62 3.88
C LYS A 40 -15.10 20.13 3.84
N ASP A 41 -14.06 20.91 4.14
CA ASP A 41 -14.12 22.36 4.17
C ASP A 41 -14.01 23.01 2.77
N GLY A 42 -13.76 22.21 1.72
CA GLY A 42 -13.57 22.69 0.36
C GLY A 42 -12.30 23.52 0.16
N THR A 43 -11.30 23.33 1.01
CA THR A 43 -9.99 24.01 0.91
C THR A 43 -9.01 23.27 0.00
N ILE A 44 -9.29 22.00 -0.30
CA ILE A 44 -8.67 21.22 -1.38
C ILE A 44 -9.75 20.58 -2.25
N ASP A 45 -9.43 20.34 -3.51
CA ASP A 45 -10.33 19.74 -4.48
C ASP A 45 -10.17 18.21 -4.56
N VAL A 46 -8.96 17.71 -4.32
CA VAL A 46 -8.59 16.28 -4.41
C VAL A 46 -7.71 15.89 -3.25
N ALA A 47 -7.94 14.71 -2.69
CA ALA A 47 -7.12 14.10 -1.65
C ALA A 47 -6.47 12.81 -2.16
N PHE A 48 -5.18 12.63 -1.86
CA PHE A 48 -4.45 11.38 -2.05
C PHE A 48 -4.20 10.74 -0.69
N MET A 49 -4.87 9.63 -0.44
CA MET A 49 -4.76 8.90 0.82
C MET A 49 -4.21 7.50 0.56
N ALA A 50 -3.39 6.98 1.48
CA ALA A 50 -2.91 5.61 1.44
C ALA A 50 -3.02 4.97 2.82
N GLY A 51 -3.25 3.67 2.83
CA GLY A 51 -3.38 2.84 4.03
C GLY A 51 -3.98 1.48 3.67
N GLY A 52 -4.16 0.62 4.66
CA GLY A 52 -4.87 -0.65 4.46
C GLY A 52 -6.33 -0.41 4.01
N ILE A 53 -6.85 -1.33 3.22
CA ILE A 53 -8.19 -1.25 2.64
C ILE A 53 -9.15 -2.14 3.45
N PRO A 54 -10.31 -1.59 3.91
CA PRO A 54 -10.74 -0.19 3.85
C PRO A 54 -9.98 0.71 4.83
N GLN A 55 -9.66 1.93 4.40
CA GLN A 55 -8.98 2.92 5.23
C GLN A 55 -9.97 3.67 6.12
N ALA A 56 -9.74 3.70 7.43
CA ALA A 56 -10.66 4.30 8.40
C ALA A 56 -10.99 5.78 8.11
N THR A 57 -9.98 6.60 7.79
CA THR A 57 -10.20 8.02 7.46
C THR A 57 -11.08 8.22 6.22
N VAL A 58 -10.92 7.35 5.20
CA VAL A 58 -11.75 7.37 3.98
C VAL A 58 -13.16 6.90 4.30
N THR A 59 -13.31 5.87 5.14
CA THR A 59 -14.62 5.37 5.59
C THR A 59 -15.40 6.45 6.34
N ASP A 60 -14.74 7.16 7.27
CA ASP A 60 -15.36 8.24 8.03
C ASP A 60 -15.75 9.43 7.14
N LEU A 61 -14.90 9.77 6.17
CA LEU A 61 -15.17 10.82 5.19
C LEU A 61 -16.37 10.45 4.29
N ASP A 62 -16.38 9.23 3.77
CA ASP A 62 -17.44 8.67 2.91
C ASP A 62 -18.79 8.65 3.62
N TYR A 63 -18.80 8.26 4.90
CA TYR A 63 -20.02 8.21 5.70
C TYR A 63 -20.63 9.59 5.94
N SER A 64 -19.81 10.60 6.17
CA SER A 64 -20.22 11.93 6.60
C SER A 64 -20.35 12.96 5.50
N ASN A 65 -19.79 12.73 4.30
CA ASN A 65 -19.74 13.71 3.20
C ASN A 65 -19.99 13.06 1.84
N ASP A 66 -20.46 13.83 0.88
CA ASP A 66 -20.54 13.40 -0.50
C ASP A 66 -19.16 13.48 -1.15
N VAL A 67 -18.58 12.31 -1.38
CA VAL A 67 -17.28 12.15 -2.03
C VAL A 67 -17.42 11.41 -3.35
N VAL A 68 -16.51 11.71 -4.28
CA VAL A 68 -16.37 11.00 -5.56
C VAL A 68 -15.02 10.30 -5.55
N TYR A 69 -15.04 9.03 -5.86
CA TYR A 69 -13.82 8.23 -5.99
C TYR A 69 -13.26 8.34 -7.41
N LEU A 70 -11.98 8.64 -7.53
CA LEU A 70 -11.29 8.76 -8.82
C LEU A 70 -10.45 7.49 -9.05
N SER A 71 -10.87 6.71 -10.04
CA SER A 71 -10.07 5.58 -10.53
C SER A 71 -8.91 6.11 -11.38
N ILE A 72 -7.75 5.46 -11.31
CA ILE A 72 -6.62 5.77 -12.18
C ILE A 72 -6.82 5.01 -13.50
N ASP A 73 -6.69 5.70 -14.63
CA ASP A 73 -6.84 5.10 -15.96
C ASP A 73 -5.82 4.00 -16.21
N ASP A 74 -6.20 2.92 -16.87
CA ASP A 74 -5.34 1.77 -17.15
C ASP A 74 -4.03 2.18 -17.86
N ALA A 75 -4.10 3.12 -18.79
CA ALA A 75 -2.91 3.62 -19.50
C ALA A 75 -1.92 4.35 -18.56
N VAL A 76 -2.42 5.01 -17.51
CA VAL A 76 -1.59 5.65 -16.48
C VAL A 76 -1.01 4.60 -15.56
N ILE A 77 -1.79 3.62 -15.15
CA ILE A 77 -1.32 2.46 -14.36
C ILE A 77 -0.18 1.76 -15.10
N GLU A 78 -0.38 1.37 -16.36
CA GLU A 78 0.65 0.69 -17.17
C GLU A 78 1.94 1.52 -17.34
N LYS A 79 1.82 2.83 -17.45
CA LYS A 79 2.98 3.72 -17.53
C LYS A 79 3.74 3.74 -16.21
N LEU A 80 3.04 3.92 -15.10
CA LEU A 80 3.64 4.06 -13.77
C LEU A 80 4.23 2.73 -13.26
N ASP A 81 3.58 1.60 -13.54
CA ASP A 81 4.11 0.26 -13.24
C ASP A 81 5.46 -0.01 -13.94
N LYS A 82 5.59 0.40 -15.21
CA LYS A 82 6.85 0.30 -15.96
C LYS A 82 7.95 1.23 -15.45
N GLU A 83 7.58 2.43 -15.01
CA GLU A 83 8.52 3.45 -14.53
C GLU A 83 8.94 3.19 -13.08
N TYR A 84 8.02 2.66 -12.27
CA TYR A 84 8.20 2.38 -10.84
C TYR A 84 7.82 0.93 -10.52
N PRO A 85 8.68 -0.06 -10.79
CA PRO A 85 8.35 -1.49 -10.70
C PRO A 85 8.11 -2.00 -9.26
N PHE A 86 8.18 -1.12 -8.26
CA PHE A 86 7.81 -1.37 -6.87
C PHE A 86 6.42 -0.80 -6.50
N TRP A 87 5.70 -0.20 -7.46
CA TRP A 87 4.30 0.16 -7.32
C TRP A 87 3.46 -0.87 -8.07
N THR A 88 2.60 -1.55 -7.36
CA THR A 88 1.80 -2.62 -7.90
C THR A 88 0.37 -2.15 -8.18
N PRO A 89 -0.18 -2.42 -9.36
CA PRO A 89 -1.59 -2.16 -9.63
C PRO A 89 -2.49 -2.95 -8.68
N VAL A 90 -3.54 -2.29 -8.18
CA VAL A 90 -4.55 -2.90 -7.33
C VAL A 90 -5.93 -2.38 -7.70
N THR A 91 -6.93 -3.24 -7.64
CA THR A 91 -8.34 -2.86 -7.79
C THR A 91 -9.02 -2.89 -6.43
N ILE A 92 -9.58 -1.75 -6.02
CA ILE A 92 -10.46 -1.68 -4.87
C ILE A 92 -11.87 -1.99 -5.37
N GLU A 93 -12.41 -3.13 -4.94
CA GLU A 93 -13.71 -3.60 -5.40
C GLU A 93 -14.82 -2.62 -5.00
N LYS A 94 -15.83 -2.49 -5.86
CA LYS A 94 -17.04 -1.73 -5.56
C LYS A 94 -17.64 -2.14 -4.22
N ASP A 95 -18.36 -1.24 -3.61
CA ASP A 95 -18.99 -1.44 -2.29
C ASP A 95 -17.99 -1.59 -1.13
N THR A 96 -16.67 -1.39 -1.36
CA THR A 96 -15.67 -1.30 -0.28
C THR A 96 -15.94 -0.09 0.62
N TYR A 97 -16.37 1.02 0.02
CA TYR A 97 -16.88 2.20 0.72
C TYR A 97 -18.34 2.44 0.34
N SER A 98 -19.14 3.04 1.21
CA SER A 98 -20.60 3.08 1.08
C SER A 98 -21.10 3.82 -0.16
N LYS A 99 -20.32 4.76 -0.68
CA LYS A 99 -20.66 5.56 -1.89
C LYS A 99 -19.84 5.17 -3.12
N GLN A 100 -18.95 4.18 -3.00
CA GLN A 100 -18.20 3.63 -4.13
C GLN A 100 -19.06 2.61 -4.88
N THR A 101 -19.57 2.99 -6.04
CA THR A 101 -20.50 2.18 -6.86
C THR A 101 -19.81 1.35 -7.95
N GLU A 102 -18.53 1.58 -8.20
CA GLU A 102 -17.74 0.91 -9.24
C GLU A 102 -16.38 0.49 -8.68
N ASP A 103 -15.75 -0.47 -9.33
CA ASP A 103 -14.38 -0.85 -9.05
C ASP A 103 -13.44 0.36 -9.31
N MET A 104 -12.41 0.49 -8.50
CA MET A 104 -11.46 1.59 -8.59
C MET A 104 -10.03 1.07 -8.74
N ASN A 105 -9.38 1.39 -9.86
CA ASN A 105 -7.99 1.08 -10.08
C ASN A 105 -7.09 2.07 -9.35
N CYS A 106 -6.15 1.52 -8.59
CA CYS A 106 -5.20 2.25 -7.77
C CYS A 106 -3.79 1.65 -7.90
N LEU A 107 -2.83 2.27 -7.22
CA LEU A 107 -1.49 1.74 -7.02
C LEU A 107 -1.27 1.45 -5.54
N THR A 108 -0.56 0.39 -5.25
CA THR A 108 -0.12 0.03 -3.90
C THR A 108 1.39 -0.08 -3.81
N VAL A 109 1.89 -0.09 -2.58
CA VAL A 109 3.29 -0.40 -2.24
C VAL A 109 3.30 -1.36 -1.07
N ASP A 110 4.22 -2.30 -1.11
CA ASP A 110 4.37 -3.25 -0.03
C ASP A 110 5.15 -2.66 1.13
N THR A 111 4.80 -3.08 2.33
CA THR A 111 5.51 -2.73 3.56
C THR A 111 6.50 -3.84 3.90
N LEU A 112 7.76 -3.46 4.14
CA LEU A 112 8.84 -4.38 4.43
C LEU A 112 9.30 -4.23 5.88
N LEU A 113 9.54 -5.35 6.55
CA LEU A 113 10.28 -5.38 7.79
C LEU A 113 11.76 -5.57 7.49
N ALA A 114 12.58 -4.57 7.81
CA ALA A 114 14.01 -4.62 7.60
C ALA A 114 14.76 -4.79 8.93
N CYS A 115 15.87 -5.52 8.89
CA CYS A 115 16.77 -5.69 10.02
C CYS A 115 18.24 -5.49 9.61
N ASN A 116 19.11 -5.38 10.59
CA ASN A 116 20.56 -5.40 10.34
C ASN A 116 20.98 -6.79 9.83
N VAL A 117 21.81 -6.82 8.78
CA VAL A 117 22.32 -8.07 8.18
C VAL A 117 23.12 -8.94 9.18
N GLU A 118 23.70 -8.33 10.21
CA GLU A 118 24.46 -9.03 11.26
C GLU A 118 23.58 -9.51 12.42
N LEU A 119 22.25 -9.35 12.36
CA LEU A 119 21.37 -9.89 13.39
C LEU A 119 21.46 -11.43 13.37
N ASP A 120 21.35 -12.04 14.54
CA ASP A 120 21.42 -13.50 14.67
C ASP A 120 20.35 -14.19 13.81
N GLU A 121 20.77 -15.22 13.05
CA GLU A 121 19.92 -15.96 12.11
C GLU A 121 18.67 -16.55 12.80
N GLU A 122 18.86 -17.12 13.99
CA GLU A 122 17.74 -17.72 14.71
C GLU A 122 16.74 -16.68 15.21
N VAL A 123 17.21 -15.49 15.60
CA VAL A 123 16.33 -14.38 16.00
C VAL A 123 15.47 -13.94 14.82
N VAL A 124 16.06 -13.76 13.64
CA VAL A 124 15.30 -13.36 12.43
C VAL A 124 14.35 -14.48 11.98
N TYR A 125 14.78 -15.74 12.04
CA TYR A 125 13.92 -16.89 11.77
C TYR A 125 12.68 -16.88 12.68
N GLN A 126 12.86 -16.72 13.99
CA GLN A 126 11.75 -16.70 14.94
C GLN A 126 10.82 -15.49 14.73
N ILE A 127 11.35 -14.32 14.44
CA ILE A 127 10.52 -13.13 14.11
C ILE A 127 9.68 -13.41 12.86
N THR A 128 10.29 -13.91 11.80
CA THR A 128 9.60 -14.23 10.53
C THR A 128 8.50 -15.26 10.77
N LYS A 129 8.83 -16.33 11.50
CA LYS A 129 7.88 -17.39 11.86
C LYS A 129 6.68 -16.86 12.65
N ILE A 130 6.94 -16.11 13.72
CA ILE A 130 5.89 -15.59 14.59
C ILE A 130 4.93 -14.69 13.79
N LEU A 131 5.43 -13.81 12.91
CA LEU A 131 4.59 -12.93 12.12
C LEU A 131 3.72 -13.71 11.14
N ASN A 132 4.28 -14.70 10.43
CA ASN A 132 3.52 -15.51 9.47
C ASN A 132 2.52 -16.47 10.12
N GLU A 133 2.84 -17.00 11.30
CA GLU A 133 1.94 -17.92 12.02
C GLU A 133 0.80 -17.19 12.77
N ASN A 134 0.88 -15.86 12.96
CA ASN A 134 -0.09 -15.08 13.72
C ASN A 134 -0.79 -13.98 12.88
N VAL A 135 -0.99 -14.22 11.59
CA VAL A 135 -1.61 -13.27 10.64
C VAL A 135 -2.98 -12.78 11.13
N ASN A 136 -3.80 -13.66 11.70
CA ASN A 136 -5.12 -13.29 12.22
C ASN A 136 -5.04 -12.33 13.41
N GLU A 137 -4.01 -12.46 14.26
CA GLU A 137 -3.79 -11.54 15.38
C GLU A 137 -3.30 -10.18 14.88
N LEU A 138 -2.44 -10.18 13.88
CA LEU A 138 -2.01 -8.95 13.20
C LEU A 138 -3.20 -8.24 12.53
N ALA A 139 -4.07 -8.99 11.86
CA ALA A 139 -5.27 -8.47 11.21
C ALA A 139 -6.28 -7.88 12.22
N ALA A 140 -6.35 -8.43 13.42
CA ALA A 140 -7.18 -7.87 14.50
C ALA A 140 -6.68 -6.50 14.99
N ILE A 141 -5.39 -6.20 14.81
CA ILE A 141 -4.79 -4.91 15.15
C ILE A 141 -4.97 -3.94 13.99
N HIS A 142 -4.71 -4.38 12.75
CA HIS A 142 -4.83 -3.57 11.55
C HIS A 142 -5.14 -4.46 10.34
N SER A 143 -6.05 -4.02 9.45
CA SER A 143 -6.50 -4.80 8.28
C SER A 143 -5.35 -5.29 7.39
N SER A 144 -4.32 -4.48 7.16
CA SER A 144 -3.12 -4.88 6.40
C SER A 144 -2.33 -6.03 7.02
N GLY A 145 -2.63 -6.43 8.26
CA GLY A 145 -2.03 -7.62 8.86
C GLY A 145 -2.36 -8.89 8.08
N MET A 146 -3.48 -8.96 7.34
CA MET A 146 -3.83 -10.09 6.48
C MET A 146 -2.91 -10.23 5.26
N GLU A 147 -2.24 -9.15 4.86
CA GLU A 147 -1.31 -9.14 3.73
C GLU A 147 0.05 -9.75 4.09
N TRP A 148 0.32 -9.95 5.38
CA TRP A 148 1.52 -10.62 5.86
C TRP A 148 1.37 -12.13 5.72
N ASN A 149 1.68 -12.65 4.55
CA ASN A 149 1.55 -14.07 4.24
C ASN A 149 2.62 -14.53 3.25
N GLU A 150 2.76 -15.85 3.13
CA GLU A 150 3.83 -16.45 2.30
C GLU A 150 3.57 -16.25 0.81
N GLU A 151 2.32 -16.15 0.38
CA GLU A 151 1.96 -15.98 -1.04
C GLU A 151 2.45 -14.63 -1.57
N THR A 152 2.25 -13.54 -0.82
CA THR A 152 2.80 -12.22 -1.16
C THR A 152 4.32 -12.21 -1.11
N THR A 153 4.93 -12.93 -0.17
CA THR A 153 6.39 -13.00 -0.05
C THR A 153 7.04 -13.81 -1.17
N GLU A 154 6.39 -14.85 -1.68
CA GLU A 154 6.92 -15.71 -2.75
C GLU A 154 7.27 -14.92 -4.02
N VAL A 155 6.50 -13.88 -4.34
CA VAL A 155 6.77 -12.98 -5.46
C VAL A 155 8.16 -12.34 -5.31
N TYR A 156 8.54 -11.93 -4.10
CA TYR A 156 9.83 -11.30 -3.82
C TYR A 156 10.97 -12.30 -3.70
N LEU A 157 10.73 -13.52 -3.22
CA LEU A 157 11.73 -14.58 -3.16
C LEU A 157 12.25 -14.94 -4.56
N ASN A 158 11.39 -14.85 -5.57
CA ASN A 158 11.72 -15.12 -6.97
C ASN A 158 12.20 -13.87 -7.73
N SER A 159 12.29 -12.73 -7.10
CA SER A 159 12.72 -11.47 -7.70
C SER A 159 14.14 -11.09 -7.24
N SER A 160 14.77 -10.16 -7.99
CA SER A 160 16.04 -9.53 -7.58
C SER A 160 15.84 -8.21 -6.83
N LEU A 161 14.62 -7.86 -6.47
CA LEU A 161 14.27 -6.56 -5.87
C LEU A 161 14.68 -6.47 -4.41
N LEU A 162 14.66 -7.61 -3.69
CA LEU A 162 14.96 -7.66 -2.27
C LEU A 162 16.07 -8.67 -1.97
N THR A 163 16.89 -8.35 -0.96
CA THR A 163 17.81 -9.31 -0.34
C THR A 163 17.23 -9.71 1.00
N PHE A 164 16.89 -10.98 1.13
CA PHE A 164 16.39 -11.52 2.39
C PHE A 164 17.56 -11.85 3.34
N HIS A 165 17.33 -11.66 4.63
CA HIS A 165 18.22 -12.16 5.67
C HIS A 165 18.15 -13.70 5.73
N ASP A 166 19.28 -14.37 6.01
CA ASP A 166 19.36 -15.84 6.00
C ASP A 166 18.32 -16.51 6.91
N GLY A 167 18.03 -15.93 8.06
CA GLY A 167 16.98 -16.42 8.96
C GLY A 167 15.57 -16.35 8.37
N ALA A 168 15.27 -15.30 7.62
CA ALA A 168 13.99 -15.18 6.92
C ALA A 168 13.89 -16.18 5.76
N LEU A 169 14.96 -16.30 4.95
CA LEU A 169 15.04 -17.29 3.87
C LEU A 169 14.82 -18.72 4.39
N LYS A 170 15.46 -19.08 5.49
CA LYS A 170 15.31 -20.40 6.10
C LYS A 170 13.85 -20.73 6.40
N TYR A 171 13.11 -19.81 7.03
CA TYR A 171 11.69 -19.99 7.30
C TYR A 171 10.87 -20.18 6.02
N TYR A 172 11.01 -19.28 5.06
CA TYR A 172 10.23 -19.35 3.82
C TYR A 172 10.54 -20.60 3.00
N MET A 173 11.79 -21.04 2.95
CA MET A 173 12.16 -22.28 2.24
C MET A 173 11.53 -23.51 2.90
N GLU A 174 11.51 -23.59 4.23
CA GLU A 174 10.85 -24.68 4.98
C GLU A 174 9.33 -24.74 4.64
N VAL A 175 8.64 -23.60 4.64
CA VAL A 175 7.21 -23.52 4.35
C VAL A 175 6.90 -23.88 2.89
N LEU A 176 7.72 -23.42 1.94
CA LEU A 176 7.53 -23.73 0.51
C LEU A 176 7.79 -25.21 0.22
N GLU A 177 8.77 -25.84 0.87
CA GLU A 177 9.02 -27.29 0.75
C GLU A 177 7.83 -28.12 1.28
N ASP A 178 7.19 -27.70 2.37
CA ASP A 178 6.03 -28.37 2.92
C ASP A 178 4.76 -28.26 2.04
N ARG A 179 4.62 -27.17 1.30
CA ARG A 179 3.52 -26.99 0.32
C ARG A 179 3.70 -27.84 -0.95
N GLY A 180 4.94 -28.21 -1.26
CA GLY A 180 5.25 -29.06 -2.43
C GLY A 180 5.05 -30.57 -2.21
N ARG A 181 4.69 -30.97 -0.99
CA ARG A 181 4.40 -32.36 -0.59
C ARG A 181 2.90 -32.61 -0.48
#